data_daef3fd5cd7bf7eb5c3912e2addd9f8f
#
_entry.id   daef3fd5cd7bf7eb5c3912e2addd9f8f
#
_cell.length_a   1.000
_cell.length_b   1.000
_cell.length_c   1.000
_cell.angle_alpha   90.00
_cell.angle_beta   90.00
_cell.angle_gamma   90.00
#
_symmetry.space_group_name_H-M   'P 1'
#
loop_
_entity.id
_entity.type
_entity.pdbx_description
1 polymer ?
#
loop_
_entity_poly.entity_id
_entity_poly.type
_entity_poly.pdbx_seq_one_letter_code
_entity_poly.pdbx_strand_id
1 'polypeptide(L)'
;SVTNPEGNSGASYMQALTDLLPGTYDNSNALPVGFGTKPIATASGNVYVLPDYMGNTKPELNRYQIDAAGKWIKKGTLLLPANAAACNIVELNSEKAYVSLQGLGIVMAFNPTTMKKLADIDLNDLKQTETRVSPAAMIVRDGKLFVGLNQMNAQYMPARNNIELAMIDTKTDKLEKHIVNTTLGMCFATRPIDPQSIFMDEQKDIYLNCIGS
;
A
#
# COMPACT_ATOMS: atom_id res chain seq x y z
N SER A 1 14.20 6.46 9.91
CA SER A 1 14.56 7.52 8.96
C SER A 1 15.18 8.69 9.69
N VAL A 2 16.07 9.42 9.02
CA VAL A 2 16.64 10.68 9.50
C VAL A 2 16.08 11.77 8.59
N THR A 3 15.46 12.78 9.19
CA THR A 3 14.81 13.87 8.45
C THR A 3 15.51 15.20 8.75
N ASN A 4 15.38 16.17 7.82
CA ASN A 4 15.71 17.56 8.10
C ASN A 4 14.69 18.19 9.09
N PRO A 5 14.94 19.39 9.64
CA PRO A 5 14.02 20.03 10.58
C PRO A 5 12.60 20.24 10.05
N GLU A 6 12.43 20.45 8.74
CA GLU A 6 11.12 20.60 8.09
C GLU A 6 10.41 19.25 7.87
N GLY A 7 11.09 18.13 8.05
CA GLY A 7 10.52 16.80 7.88
C GLY A 7 10.19 16.39 6.44
N ASN A 8 10.67 17.14 5.45
CA ASN A 8 10.34 16.93 4.02
C ASN A 8 11.47 16.32 3.20
N SER A 9 12.63 16.08 3.81
CA SER A 9 13.78 15.39 3.19
C SER A 9 14.59 14.63 4.24
N GLY A 10 15.45 13.73 3.79
CA GLY A 10 16.29 12.93 4.68
C GLY A 10 16.71 11.61 4.05
N ALA A 11 17.08 10.65 4.91
CA ALA A 11 17.43 9.30 4.51
C ALA A 11 16.57 8.29 5.28
N SER A 12 16.15 7.24 4.60
CA SER A 12 15.49 6.09 5.22
C SER A 12 16.26 4.81 4.94
N TYR A 13 16.29 3.96 5.93
CA TYR A 13 16.97 2.67 5.88
C TYR A 13 16.00 1.58 6.31
N MET A 14 16.12 0.42 5.69
CA MET A 14 15.39 -0.78 6.04
C MET A 14 16.37 -1.80 6.62
N GLN A 15 16.02 -2.38 7.76
CA GLN A 15 16.85 -3.40 8.41
C GLN A 15 15.99 -4.62 8.73
N ALA A 16 16.55 -5.81 8.50
CA ALA A 16 15.96 -7.05 8.96
C ALA A 16 16.62 -7.46 10.28
N LEU A 17 15.79 -7.79 11.26
CA LEU A 17 16.21 -8.44 12.48
C LEU A 17 15.84 -9.91 12.36
N THR A 18 16.84 -10.78 12.24
CA THR A 18 16.65 -12.23 12.12
C THR A 18 16.55 -12.90 13.49
N ASP A 19 17.00 -12.21 14.53
CA ASP A 19 16.94 -12.66 15.91
C ASP A 19 16.45 -11.50 16.79
N LEU A 20 15.48 -11.77 17.65
CA LEU A 20 14.93 -10.81 18.62
C LEU A 20 15.49 -11.04 20.04
N LEU A 21 16.55 -11.84 20.18
CA LEU A 21 17.19 -12.04 21.47
C LEU A 21 17.88 -10.76 21.97
N PRO A 22 17.98 -10.57 23.28
CA PRO A 22 18.72 -9.44 23.83
C PRO A 22 20.16 -9.43 23.30
N GLY A 23 20.58 -8.29 22.74
CA GLY A 23 21.89 -8.16 22.13
C GLY A 23 22.15 -6.74 21.62
N THR A 24 23.32 -6.54 21.03
CA THR A 24 23.66 -5.30 20.35
C THR A 24 23.29 -5.42 18.89
N TYR A 25 22.46 -4.51 18.41
CA TYR A 25 22.08 -4.40 17.01
C TYR A 25 22.83 -3.23 16.40
N ASP A 26 23.46 -3.46 15.26
CA ASP A 26 24.12 -2.43 14.48
C ASP A 26 23.44 -2.21 13.12
N ASN A 27 23.91 -1.24 12.37
CA ASN A 27 23.36 -0.89 11.05
C ASN A 27 24.11 -1.55 9.89
N SER A 28 24.95 -2.56 10.13
CA SER A 28 25.80 -3.19 9.10
C SER A 28 25.02 -3.79 7.96
N ASN A 29 23.78 -4.28 8.23
CA ASN A 29 22.87 -4.87 7.26
C ASN A 29 21.77 -3.91 6.79
N ALA A 30 21.87 -2.62 7.11
CA ALA A 30 20.85 -1.65 6.73
C ALA A 30 20.89 -1.35 5.23
N LEU A 31 19.75 -1.47 4.57
CA LEU A 31 19.58 -1.13 3.16
C LEU A 31 19.05 0.31 3.03
N PRO A 32 19.77 1.22 2.35
CA PRO A 32 19.25 2.54 2.05
C PRO A 32 18.10 2.42 1.04
N VAL A 33 16.94 2.99 1.36
CA VAL A 33 15.72 2.88 0.54
C VAL A 33 15.16 4.24 0.07
N GLY A 34 15.77 5.33 0.51
CA GLY A 34 15.32 6.68 0.20
C GLY A 34 14.31 7.21 1.22
N PHE A 35 14.16 8.53 1.24
CA PHE A 35 13.25 9.21 2.16
C PHE A 35 11.80 8.91 1.86
N GLY A 36 10.99 8.73 2.89
CA GLY A 36 9.53 8.58 2.78
C GLY A 36 9.05 7.25 2.19
N THR A 37 9.96 6.33 1.84
CA THR A 37 9.58 5.01 1.33
C THR A 37 8.94 4.13 2.41
N LYS A 38 8.09 3.19 1.99
CA LYS A 38 7.40 2.25 2.89
C LYS A 38 7.74 0.80 2.56
N PRO A 39 8.30 0.04 3.50
CA PRO A 39 8.42 -1.40 3.37
C PRO A 39 7.10 -2.09 3.74
N ILE A 40 6.70 -3.07 2.94
CA ILE A 40 5.58 -3.97 3.21
C ILE A 40 6.06 -5.40 3.04
N ALA A 41 6.02 -6.18 4.12
CA ALA A 41 6.33 -7.60 4.09
C ALA A 41 5.07 -8.41 3.78
N THR A 42 5.24 -9.49 3.02
CA THR A 42 4.17 -10.43 2.69
C THR A 42 4.45 -11.81 3.26
N ALA A 43 3.42 -12.63 3.38
CA ALA A 43 3.53 -14.00 3.91
C ALA A 43 4.43 -14.91 3.04
N SER A 44 4.67 -14.55 1.78
CA SER A 44 5.57 -15.27 0.88
C SER A 44 7.07 -14.99 1.14
N GLY A 45 7.39 -14.12 2.10
CA GLY A 45 8.76 -13.68 2.38
C GLY A 45 9.27 -12.58 1.45
N ASN A 46 8.43 -12.03 0.58
CA ASN A 46 8.76 -10.84 -0.18
C ASN A 46 8.62 -9.59 0.69
N VAL A 47 9.53 -8.64 0.48
CA VAL A 47 9.43 -7.29 1.05
C VAL A 47 9.41 -6.30 -0.09
N TYR A 48 8.32 -5.57 -0.19
CA TYR A 48 8.14 -4.52 -1.19
C TYR A 48 8.48 -3.17 -0.57
N VAL A 49 9.26 -2.38 -1.28
CA VAL A 49 9.55 -1.00 -0.89
C VAL A 49 8.80 -0.09 -1.87
N LEU A 50 7.75 0.55 -1.37
CA LEU A 50 6.98 1.52 -2.13
C LEU A 50 7.75 2.85 -2.18
N PRO A 51 7.69 3.59 -3.30
CA PRO A 51 8.28 4.91 -3.39
C PRO A 51 7.56 5.88 -2.43
N ASP A 52 8.24 6.97 -2.12
CA ASP A 52 7.62 8.07 -1.39
C ASP A 52 6.40 8.62 -2.13
N TYR A 53 5.29 8.76 -1.40
CA TYR A 53 4.03 9.26 -1.95
C TYR A 53 4.08 10.75 -2.33
N MET A 54 5.04 11.51 -1.78
CA MET A 54 5.28 12.92 -2.11
C MET A 54 6.12 13.10 -3.41
N GLY A 55 6.59 11.99 -4.00
CA GLY A 55 7.37 12.02 -5.22
C GLY A 55 8.85 12.38 -5.04
N ASN A 56 9.38 12.36 -3.81
CA ASN A 56 10.80 12.64 -3.53
C ASN A 56 11.74 11.49 -3.95
N THR A 57 11.19 10.32 -4.27
CA THR A 57 11.95 9.17 -4.77
C THR A 57 11.49 8.81 -6.18
N LYS A 58 12.32 8.03 -6.88
CA LYS A 58 11.90 7.48 -8.17
C LYS A 58 10.61 6.67 -8.02
N PRO A 59 9.69 6.70 -8.99
CA PRO A 59 8.44 5.93 -8.96
C PRO A 59 8.72 4.44 -9.21
N GLU A 60 9.53 3.84 -8.35
CA GLU A 60 9.98 2.45 -8.44
C GLU A 60 9.43 1.65 -7.26
N LEU A 61 8.61 0.67 -7.54
CA LEU A 61 8.25 -0.37 -6.59
C LEU A 61 9.33 -1.46 -6.63
N ASN A 62 10.09 -1.59 -5.56
CA ASN A 62 11.19 -2.54 -5.48
C ASN A 62 10.81 -3.75 -4.63
N ARG A 63 11.10 -4.95 -5.12
CA ARG A 63 10.92 -6.20 -4.38
C ARG A 63 12.25 -6.73 -3.88
N TYR A 64 12.29 -7.10 -2.61
CA TYR A 64 13.42 -7.71 -1.94
C TYR A 64 13.03 -9.03 -1.27
N GLN A 65 14.04 -9.84 -1.01
CA GLN A 65 13.99 -10.99 -0.10
C GLN A 65 15.22 -10.94 0.80
N ILE A 66 15.14 -11.64 1.93
CA ILE A 66 16.26 -11.78 2.85
C ILE A 66 16.83 -13.20 2.68
N ASP A 67 18.13 -13.34 2.49
CA ASP A 67 18.79 -14.64 2.44
C ASP A 67 19.03 -15.21 3.86
N ALA A 68 19.55 -16.42 3.93
CA ALA A 68 19.84 -17.10 5.20
C ALA A 68 20.86 -16.38 6.08
N ALA A 69 21.65 -15.48 5.51
CA ALA A 69 22.62 -14.65 6.25
C ALA A 69 22.04 -13.29 6.68
N GLY A 70 20.73 -13.05 6.47
CA GLY A 70 20.06 -11.79 6.81
C GLY A 70 20.32 -10.65 5.82
N LYS A 71 20.90 -10.95 4.64
CA LYS A 71 21.23 -9.95 3.64
C LYS A 71 20.06 -9.69 2.70
N TRP A 72 19.83 -8.42 2.38
CA TRP A 72 18.83 -8.00 1.41
C TRP A 72 19.22 -8.32 -0.03
N ILE A 73 18.39 -9.05 -0.74
CA ILE A 73 18.55 -9.38 -2.15
C ILE A 73 17.43 -8.74 -2.94
N LYS A 74 17.77 -7.77 -3.79
CA LYS A 74 16.79 -7.15 -4.72
C LYS A 74 16.38 -8.18 -5.77
N LYS A 75 15.10 -8.45 -5.89
CA LYS A 75 14.49 -9.44 -6.81
C LYS A 75 13.87 -8.82 -8.05
N GLY A 76 13.61 -7.52 -8.03
CA GLY A 76 13.07 -6.83 -9.19
C GLY A 76 12.53 -5.45 -8.88
N THR A 77 12.14 -4.76 -9.94
CA THR A 77 11.57 -3.41 -9.92
C THR A 77 10.39 -3.33 -10.88
N LEU A 78 9.29 -2.77 -10.43
CA LEU A 78 8.17 -2.33 -11.26
C LEU A 78 8.18 -0.79 -11.30
N LEU A 79 8.26 -0.23 -12.52
CA LEU A 79 8.10 1.20 -12.70
C LEU A 79 6.63 1.57 -12.58
N LEU A 80 6.33 2.50 -11.71
CA LEU A 80 4.99 3.05 -11.54
C LEU A 80 4.82 4.31 -12.40
N PRO A 81 3.59 4.64 -12.79
CA PRO A 81 3.32 5.92 -13.44
C PRO A 81 3.71 7.12 -12.55
N ALA A 82 3.98 8.26 -13.16
CA ALA A 82 4.16 9.50 -12.42
C ALA A 82 2.93 9.81 -11.55
N ASN A 83 3.14 10.42 -10.40
CA ASN A 83 2.08 10.78 -9.43
C ASN A 83 1.25 9.59 -8.92
N ALA A 84 1.78 8.38 -8.98
CA ALA A 84 1.08 7.17 -8.54
C ALA A 84 0.68 7.23 -7.05
N ALA A 85 1.50 7.81 -6.19
CA ALA A 85 1.30 7.82 -4.74
C ALA A 85 0.91 6.43 -4.22
N ALA A 86 1.80 5.45 -4.42
CA ALA A 86 1.56 4.06 -4.05
C ALA A 86 1.33 3.91 -2.54
N CYS A 87 0.26 3.25 -2.14
CA CYS A 87 -0.18 3.22 -0.76
C CYS A 87 -0.07 1.85 -0.10
N ASN A 88 -0.54 0.79 -0.73
CA ASN A 88 -0.58 -0.55 -0.15
C ASN A 88 -0.32 -1.63 -1.21
N ILE A 89 0.10 -2.82 -0.76
CA ILE A 89 0.30 -4.00 -1.61
C ILE A 89 -0.39 -5.20 -0.95
N VAL A 90 -1.03 -6.00 -1.79
CA VAL A 90 -1.53 -7.32 -1.44
C VAL A 90 -1.01 -8.33 -2.46
N GLU A 91 -0.27 -9.32 -2.00
CA GLU A 91 0.20 -10.42 -2.83
C GLU A 91 -0.79 -11.59 -2.73
N LEU A 92 -1.39 -11.96 -3.86
CA LEU A 92 -2.34 -13.05 -3.94
C LEU A 92 -1.62 -14.40 -4.08
N ASN A 93 -0.61 -14.44 -4.94
CA ASN A 93 0.25 -15.60 -5.21
C ASN A 93 1.51 -15.16 -5.99
N SER A 94 2.35 -16.10 -6.43
CA SER A 94 3.58 -15.82 -7.17
C SER A 94 3.38 -15.18 -8.57
N GLU A 95 2.15 -15.17 -9.08
CA GLU A 95 1.83 -14.66 -10.41
C GLU A 95 1.01 -13.38 -10.38
N LYS A 96 0.37 -13.06 -9.24
CA LYS A 96 -0.53 -11.93 -9.11
C LYS A 96 -0.44 -11.24 -7.76
N ALA A 97 -0.26 -9.94 -7.82
CA ALA A 97 -0.32 -9.01 -6.69
C ALA A 97 -1.00 -7.72 -7.13
N TYR A 98 -1.43 -6.92 -6.17
CA TYR A 98 -2.07 -5.63 -6.39
C TYR A 98 -1.33 -4.54 -5.63
N VAL A 99 -1.24 -3.36 -6.24
CA VAL A 99 -0.79 -2.13 -5.60
C VAL A 99 -1.83 -1.04 -5.78
N SER A 100 -2.23 -0.40 -4.69
CA SER A 100 -3.13 0.77 -4.76
C SER A 100 -2.33 2.02 -5.10
N LEU A 101 -2.76 2.74 -6.13
CA LEU A 101 -2.16 3.97 -6.64
C LEU A 101 -3.10 5.13 -6.33
N GLN A 102 -2.99 5.66 -5.12
CA GLN A 102 -3.89 6.64 -4.55
C GLN A 102 -3.98 7.92 -5.38
N GLY A 103 -2.84 8.36 -5.93
CA GLY A 103 -2.77 9.58 -6.73
C GLY A 103 -3.47 9.49 -8.08
N LEU A 104 -3.67 8.28 -8.59
CA LEU A 104 -4.27 8.03 -9.90
C LEU A 104 -5.70 7.47 -9.82
N GLY A 105 -6.18 7.10 -8.63
CA GLY A 105 -7.49 6.50 -8.47
C GLY A 105 -7.61 5.09 -9.02
N ILE A 106 -6.51 4.35 -9.14
CA ILE A 106 -6.48 3.00 -9.71
C ILE A 106 -5.87 1.99 -8.74
N VAL A 107 -6.20 0.72 -8.95
CA VAL A 107 -5.48 -0.42 -8.42
C VAL A 107 -4.77 -1.11 -9.58
N MET A 108 -3.45 -1.24 -9.48
CA MET A 108 -2.66 -1.92 -10.52
C MET A 108 -2.44 -3.39 -10.12
N ALA A 109 -2.85 -4.31 -10.98
CA ALA A 109 -2.46 -5.72 -10.90
C ALA A 109 -1.08 -5.90 -11.54
N PHE A 110 -0.21 -6.65 -10.89
CA PHE A 110 1.13 -6.97 -11.42
C PHE A 110 1.54 -8.40 -11.07
N ASN A 111 2.49 -8.94 -11.85
CA ASN A 111 3.10 -10.22 -11.54
C ASN A 111 4.28 -10.00 -10.59
N PRO A 112 4.23 -10.51 -9.35
CA PRO A 112 5.28 -10.27 -8.37
C PRO A 112 6.60 -10.96 -8.70
N THR A 113 6.58 -12.09 -9.44
CA THR A 113 7.79 -12.79 -9.83
C THR A 113 8.57 -12.02 -10.89
N THR A 114 7.89 -11.52 -11.92
CA THR A 114 8.51 -10.83 -13.06
C THR A 114 8.56 -9.32 -12.87
N MET A 115 7.87 -8.77 -11.88
CA MET A 115 7.68 -7.33 -11.64
C MET A 115 7.14 -6.60 -12.87
N LYS A 116 6.19 -7.23 -13.58
CA LYS A 116 5.52 -6.66 -14.74
C LYS A 116 4.06 -6.36 -14.45
N LYS A 117 3.60 -5.21 -14.93
CA LYS A 117 2.18 -4.85 -14.89
C LYS A 117 1.34 -5.87 -15.68
N LEU A 118 0.19 -6.22 -15.12
CA LEU A 118 -0.82 -7.07 -15.75
C LEU A 118 -2.02 -6.23 -16.22
N ALA A 119 -2.59 -5.42 -15.33
CA ALA A 119 -3.77 -4.60 -15.62
C ALA A 119 -3.84 -3.36 -14.72
N ASP A 120 -4.63 -2.38 -15.14
CA ASP A 120 -5.12 -1.30 -14.29
C ASP A 120 -6.62 -1.49 -14.07
N ILE A 121 -7.04 -1.35 -12.81
CA ILE A 121 -8.44 -1.36 -12.40
C ILE A 121 -8.78 0.07 -12.05
N ASP A 122 -9.47 0.75 -12.94
CA ASP A 122 -9.87 2.14 -12.77
C ASP A 122 -11.06 2.24 -11.82
N LEU A 123 -10.91 3.03 -10.76
CA LEU A 123 -11.95 3.29 -9.76
C LEU A 123 -12.46 4.74 -9.81
N ASN A 124 -12.02 5.53 -10.78
CA ASN A 124 -12.35 6.95 -10.85
C ASN A 124 -13.86 7.24 -11.03
N ASP A 125 -14.62 6.30 -11.58
CA ASP A 125 -16.08 6.41 -11.65
C ASP A 125 -16.77 6.36 -10.27
N LEU A 126 -16.05 5.90 -9.23
CA LEU A 126 -16.55 5.88 -7.85
C LEU A 126 -16.27 7.18 -7.08
N LYS A 127 -15.59 8.15 -7.70
CA LYS A 127 -15.31 9.44 -7.06
C LYS A 127 -16.62 10.18 -6.74
N GLN A 128 -16.65 10.80 -5.59
CA GLN A 128 -17.71 11.73 -5.23
C GLN A 128 -17.47 13.11 -5.87
N THR A 129 -18.45 13.98 -5.83
CA THR A 129 -18.30 15.36 -6.33
C THR A 129 -17.12 16.05 -5.63
N GLU A 130 -16.24 16.66 -6.41
CA GLU A 130 -15.07 17.41 -5.95
C GLU A 130 -14.03 16.59 -5.17
N THR A 131 -14.06 15.26 -5.29
CA THR A 131 -13.09 14.38 -4.64
C THR A 131 -12.22 13.62 -5.63
N ARG A 132 -11.15 13.04 -5.10
CA ARG A 132 -10.39 11.95 -5.73
C ARG A 132 -10.76 10.67 -5.00
N VAL A 133 -11.01 9.58 -5.73
CA VAL A 133 -11.40 8.30 -5.12
C VAL A 133 -10.37 7.79 -4.12
N SER A 134 -9.09 8.00 -4.39
CA SER A 134 -7.95 7.74 -3.47
C SER A 134 -7.96 6.34 -2.87
N PRO A 135 -7.80 5.26 -3.67
CA PRO A 135 -7.70 3.89 -3.17
C PRO A 135 -6.46 3.74 -2.28
N ALA A 136 -6.62 3.11 -1.13
CA ALA A 136 -5.57 3.04 -0.12
C ALA A 136 -5.39 1.61 0.40
N ALA A 137 -5.90 1.28 1.60
CA ALA A 137 -5.76 -0.02 2.20
C ALA A 137 -6.47 -1.11 1.42
N MET A 138 -5.86 -2.28 1.37
CA MET A 138 -6.40 -3.41 0.64
C MET A 138 -6.28 -4.70 1.44
N ILE A 139 -7.26 -5.59 1.29
CA ILE A 139 -7.22 -6.96 1.80
C ILE A 139 -7.96 -7.91 0.88
N VAL A 140 -7.53 -9.17 0.83
CA VAL A 140 -8.21 -10.22 0.06
C VAL A 140 -8.96 -11.16 1.00
N ARG A 141 -10.24 -11.42 0.67
CA ARG A 141 -11.07 -12.44 1.31
C ARG A 141 -11.86 -13.18 0.25
N ASP A 142 -11.76 -14.51 0.27
CA ASP A 142 -12.57 -15.42 -0.57
C ASP A 142 -12.59 -15.05 -2.07
N GLY A 143 -11.40 -14.73 -2.62
CA GLY A 143 -11.24 -14.36 -4.02
C GLY A 143 -11.72 -12.95 -4.38
N LYS A 144 -12.01 -12.12 -3.40
CA LYS A 144 -12.37 -10.72 -3.57
C LYS A 144 -11.32 -9.81 -2.93
N LEU A 145 -10.90 -8.79 -3.65
CA LEU A 145 -10.06 -7.72 -3.16
C LEU A 145 -10.95 -6.58 -2.66
N PHE A 146 -10.83 -6.24 -1.39
CA PHE A 146 -11.49 -5.09 -0.77
C PHE A 146 -10.50 -3.93 -0.71
N VAL A 147 -10.91 -2.78 -1.22
CA VAL A 147 -10.07 -1.58 -1.32
C VAL A 147 -10.76 -0.43 -0.63
N GLY A 148 -10.13 0.13 0.40
CA GLY A 148 -10.60 1.34 1.07
C GLY A 148 -10.46 2.57 0.17
N LEU A 149 -11.53 3.36 0.07
CA LEU A 149 -11.59 4.57 -0.75
C LEU A 149 -11.64 5.80 0.16
N ASN A 150 -10.57 6.59 0.15
CA ASN A 150 -10.47 7.73 1.08
C ASN A 150 -11.24 8.99 0.64
N GLN A 151 -11.71 9.06 -0.61
CA GLN A 151 -12.47 10.21 -1.15
C GLN A 151 -11.86 11.56 -0.74
N MET A 152 -10.60 11.78 -1.09
CA MET A 152 -9.86 12.97 -0.68
C MET A 152 -10.24 14.21 -1.50
N ASN A 153 -10.33 15.35 -0.85
CA ASN A 153 -10.44 16.66 -1.50
C ASN A 153 -9.08 17.15 -2.05
N ALA A 154 -9.06 18.35 -2.60
CA ALA A 154 -7.84 18.96 -3.14
C ALA A 154 -6.73 19.20 -2.09
N GLN A 155 -7.08 19.30 -0.81
CA GLN A 155 -6.17 19.47 0.32
C GLN A 155 -5.72 18.14 0.91
N TYR A 156 -6.00 17.01 0.24
CA TYR A 156 -5.69 15.66 0.72
C TYR A 156 -6.34 15.31 2.08
N MET A 157 -7.49 15.88 2.34
CA MET A 157 -8.33 15.58 3.51
C MET A 157 -9.55 14.79 3.09
N PRO A 158 -10.12 13.94 3.96
CA PRO A 158 -11.39 13.26 3.68
C PRO A 158 -12.48 14.30 3.40
N ALA A 159 -13.18 14.12 2.30
CA ALA A 159 -14.25 15.02 1.90
C ALA A 159 -15.65 14.52 2.29
N ARG A 160 -15.74 13.29 2.82
CA ARG A 160 -17.01 12.61 3.15
C ARG A 160 -16.95 11.92 4.50
N ASN A 161 -18.08 11.87 5.18
CA ASN A 161 -18.28 11.15 6.44
C ASN A 161 -18.79 9.73 6.19
N ASN A 162 -18.21 9.03 5.22
CA ASN A 162 -18.63 7.70 4.83
C ASN A 162 -17.46 6.72 4.95
N ILE A 163 -17.79 5.46 5.22
CA ILE A 163 -16.88 4.35 4.95
C ILE A 163 -17.17 3.84 3.55
N GLU A 164 -16.17 3.84 2.68
CA GLU A 164 -16.33 3.39 1.31
C GLU A 164 -15.31 2.31 0.96
N LEU A 165 -15.80 1.22 0.35
CA LEU A 165 -14.98 0.12 -0.14
C LEU A 165 -15.35 -0.21 -1.59
N ALA A 166 -14.35 -0.41 -2.44
CA ALA A 166 -14.52 -1.12 -3.70
C ALA A 166 -14.27 -2.62 -3.47
N MET A 167 -15.15 -3.47 -3.96
CA MET A 167 -14.98 -4.93 -4.00
C MET A 167 -14.70 -5.36 -5.43
N ILE A 168 -13.54 -5.98 -5.65
CA ILE A 168 -13.03 -6.37 -6.96
C ILE A 168 -12.88 -7.90 -6.99
N ASP A 169 -13.34 -8.53 -8.05
CA ASP A 169 -13.11 -9.96 -8.27
C ASP A 169 -11.66 -10.21 -8.70
N THR A 170 -10.93 -11.04 -7.96
CA THR A 170 -9.50 -11.28 -8.22
C THR A 170 -9.22 -12.17 -9.43
N LYS A 171 -10.21 -12.86 -9.99
CA LYS A 171 -10.06 -13.68 -11.19
C LYS A 171 -10.19 -12.85 -12.46
N THR A 172 -11.10 -11.88 -12.44
CA THR A 172 -11.45 -11.06 -13.61
C THR A 172 -10.88 -9.66 -13.58
N ASP A 173 -10.37 -9.20 -12.41
CA ASP A 173 -9.91 -7.82 -12.15
C ASP A 173 -11.00 -6.77 -12.39
N LYS A 174 -12.27 -7.15 -12.17
CA LYS A 174 -13.41 -6.25 -12.38
C LYS A 174 -14.01 -5.80 -11.05
N LEU A 175 -14.39 -4.54 -11.00
CA LEU A 175 -15.21 -4.00 -9.92
C LEU A 175 -16.56 -4.73 -9.92
N GLU A 176 -16.94 -5.32 -8.79
CA GLU A 176 -18.24 -5.97 -8.60
C GLU A 176 -19.20 -5.12 -7.77
N LYS A 177 -18.66 -4.40 -6.78
CA LYS A 177 -19.51 -3.65 -5.85
C LYS A 177 -18.79 -2.43 -5.30
N HIS A 178 -19.52 -1.33 -5.18
CA HIS A 178 -19.19 -0.18 -4.35
C HIS A 178 -20.00 -0.26 -3.05
N ILE A 179 -19.34 -0.39 -1.93
CA ILE A 179 -19.93 -0.49 -0.60
C ILE A 179 -19.78 0.86 0.07
N VAL A 180 -20.90 1.46 0.48
CA VAL A 180 -20.93 2.76 1.15
C VAL A 180 -21.70 2.61 2.46
N ASN A 181 -21.10 3.03 3.57
CA ASN A 181 -21.76 3.13 4.86
C ASN A 181 -21.74 4.60 5.32
N THR A 182 -22.92 5.18 5.41
CA THR A 182 -23.13 6.59 5.77
C THR A 182 -23.46 6.80 7.25
N THR A 183 -23.62 5.72 8.03
CA THR A 183 -24.08 5.80 9.41
C THR A 183 -22.96 5.83 10.44
N LEU A 184 -21.75 5.44 10.08
CA LEU A 184 -20.62 5.31 11.00
C LEU A 184 -19.69 6.53 11.04
N GLY A 185 -20.08 7.62 10.39
CA GLY A 185 -19.27 8.84 10.39
C GLY A 185 -18.04 8.73 9.47
N MET A 186 -17.13 9.69 9.60
CA MET A 186 -15.98 9.81 8.73
C MET A 186 -14.98 8.67 8.96
N CYS A 187 -14.67 7.93 7.93
CA CYS A 187 -13.60 6.97 7.93
C CYS A 187 -12.56 7.35 6.89
N PHE A 188 -11.47 7.89 7.37
CA PHE A 188 -10.24 8.01 6.61
C PHE A 188 -9.54 6.66 6.72
N ALA A 189 -9.98 5.72 5.90
CA ALA A 189 -9.59 4.31 6.01
C ALA A 189 -8.10 4.06 5.85
N THR A 190 -7.30 5.09 5.67
CA THR A 190 -5.86 5.07 5.86
C THR A 190 -5.22 6.40 5.53
N ARG A 191 -4.38 6.88 6.37
CA ARG A 191 -3.30 7.73 5.88
C ARG A 191 -2.41 6.88 4.96
N PRO A 192 -1.81 7.49 3.91
CA PRO A 192 -0.86 6.78 3.03
C PRO A 192 0.31 6.11 3.77
N ILE A 193 0.47 6.36 5.05
CA ILE A 193 1.56 5.92 5.92
C ILE A 193 1.24 4.66 6.74
N ASP A 194 0.01 4.17 6.75
CA ASP A 194 -0.35 2.99 7.54
C ASP A 194 -1.01 1.90 6.68
N PRO A 195 -0.21 0.92 6.20
CA PRO A 195 -0.74 -0.20 5.42
C PRO A 195 -1.59 -1.16 6.25
N GLN A 196 -1.61 -1.03 7.59
CA GLN A 196 -2.29 -1.94 8.49
C GLN A 196 -3.66 -1.43 8.96
N SER A 197 -4.21 -0.42 8.33
CA SER A 197 -5.53 0.11 8.69
C SER A 197 -6.70 -0.77 8.23
N ILE A 198 -6.42 -1.84 7.50
CA ILE A 198 -7.36 -2.92 7.21
C ILE A 198 -6.74 -4.26 7.63
N PHE A 199 -7.45 -5.05 8.38
CA PHE A 199 -7.01 -6.38 8.78
C PHE A 199 -8.21 -7.34 8.88
N MET A 200 -7.91 -8.62 8.96
CA MET A 200 -8.91 -9.68 9.01
C MET A 200 -8.55 -10.63 10.15
N ASP A 201 -9.54 -11.04 10.93
CA ASP A 201 -9.37 -12.03 11.98
C ASP A 201 -9.46 -13.47 11.45
N GLU A 202 -9.38 -14.44 12.36
CA GLU A 202 -9.46 -15.86 12.05
C GLU A 202 -10.86 -16.29 11.56
N GLN A 203 -11.91 -15.54 11.93
CA GLN A 203 -13.29 -15.71 11.47
C GLN A 203 -13.53 -15.10 10.09
N LYS A 204 -12.48 -14.46 9.52
CA LYS A 204 -12.51 -13.72 8.27
C LYS A 204 -13.36 -12.44 8.31
N ASP A 205 -13.60 -11.89 9.49
CA ASP A 205 -14.20 -10.57 9.59
C ASP A 205 -13.18 -9.49 9.27
N ILE A 206 -13.59 -8.52 8.43
CA ILE A 206 -12.72 -7.43 7.98
C ILE A 206 -12.95 -6.22 8.88
N TYR A 207 -11.88 -5.75 9.47
CA TYR A 207 -11.85 -4.55 10.32
C TYR A 207 -11.15 -3.40 9.59
N LEU A 208 -11.74 -2.23 9.68
CA LEU A 208 -11.19 -0.98 9.16
C LEU A 208 -10.87 -0.06 10.33
N ASN A 209 -9.62 0.35 10.43
CA ASN A 209 -9.24 1.40 11.36
C ASN A 209 -9.52 2.76 10.71
N CYS A 210 -10.47 3.47 11.27
CA CYS A 210 -10.91 4.76 10.79
C CYS A 210 -10.39 5.85 11.73
N ILE A 211 -9.66 6.79 11.18
CA ILE A 211 -9.22 7.96 11.94
C ILE A 211 -10.34 8.98 11.84
N GLY A 212 -11.08 9.16 12.92
CA GLY A 212 -12.03 10.26 13.06
C GLY A 212 -11.31 11.62 13.00
N SER A 213 -11.99 12.64 12.48
CA SER A 213 -11.53 14.02 12.53
C SER A 213 -11.95 14.68 13.83
#